data_e3d95a6b2bca1e22e375171c80259171
#
_entry.id   e3d95a6b2bca1e22e375171c80259171
#
_cell.length_a   1.000
_cell.length_b   1.000
_cell.length_c   1.000
_cell.angle_alpha   90.00
_cell.angle_beta   90.00
_cell.angle_gamma   90.00
#
_symmetry.space_group_name_H-M   'P 1'
#
loop_
_entity.id
_entity.type
_entity.pdbx_description
1 polymer ?
#
loop_
_entity_poly.entity_id
_entity_poly.type
_entity_poly.pdbx_seq_one_letter_code
_entity_poly.pdbx_strand_id
1 'polypeptide(L)'
;MNELGKMVIQATGISRGFRQGPKRVQVLTEVSLQVPAGTSMAIVGASGAGKSTLLHILGGLDRPDKGDVLVDGQSLWKKSDSERCDLRNSRMGFIYQFHHLLPEFTALENVAMPLLIRGESTSKAAKRATDLLEKVGLGQRLDHKPGELSGGERQRAAVARALVGNPGCVLGDEPTGNLDERTANHVFEQLLELNTELNTSLILVTHDMGLAAKMNQRFELHMGSLKPF
;
A
#
# COMPACT_ATOMS: atom_id res chain seq x y z
N MET A 1 -24.47 1.90 -12.89
CA MET A 1 -23.39 2.41 -13.75
C MET A 1 -22.16 1.58 -13.46
N ASN A 2 -21.62 0.88 -14.48
CA ASN A 2 -20.51 -0.07 -14.34
C ASN A 2 -19.25 0.67 -13.83
N GLU A 3 -18.78 0.32 -12.63
CA GLU A 3 -17.51 0.83 -12.09
C GLU A 3 -16.26 0.22 -12.79
N LEU A 4 -16.49 -0.74 -13.68
CA LEU A 4 -15.47 -1.36 -14.54
C LEU A 4 -14.96 -0.35 -15.59
N GLY A 5 -14.04 0.50 -15.19
CA GLY A 5 -13.42 1.52 -16.04
C GLY A 5 -12.90 2.74 -15.27
N LYS A 6 -13.27 2.85 -13.98
CA LYS A 6 -12.76 3.92 -13.14
C LYS A 6 -11.30 3.62 -12.75
N MET A 7 -10.38 4.52 -13.08
CA MET A 7 -8.99 4.43 -12.66
C MET A 7 -8.84 5.01 -11.25
N VAL A 8 -8.31 4.22 -10.32
CA VAL A 8 -8.03 4.68 -8.94
C VAL A 8 -6.68 5.36 -8.85
N ILE A 9 -5.68 4.90 -9.62
CA ILE A 9 -4.37 5.54 -9.75
C ILE A 9 -3.99 5.59 -11.24
N GLN A 10 -3.48 6.74 -11.69
CA GLN A 10 -2.88 6.93 -13.02
C GLN A 10 -1.55 7.65 -12.84
N ALA A 11 -0.48 7.03 -13.27
CA ALA A 11 0.85 7.63 -13.32
C ALA A 11 1.26 7.82 -14.77
N THR A 12 1.78 9.01 -15.10
CA THR A 12 2.17 9.36 -16.47
C THR A 12 3.56 9.97 -16.49
N GLY A 13 4.48 9.34 -17.20
CA GLY A 13 5.82 9.86 -17.47
C GLY A 13 6.68 10.07 -16.24
N ILE A 14 6.52 9.24 -15.20
CA ILE A 14 7.22 9.36 -13.93
C ILE A 14 8.71 9.14 -14.13
N SER A 15 9.50 10.17 -13.79
CA SER A 15 10.95 10.07 -13.78
C SER A 15 11.50 10.53 -12.44
N ARG A 16 12.50 9.82 -11.90
CA ARG A 16 13.11 10.13 -10.62
C ARG A 16 14.59 9.73 -10.59
N GLY A 17 15.45 10.65 -10.17
CA GLY A 17 16.86 10.41 -9.94
C GLY A 17 17.31 10.97 -8.60
N PHE A 18 18.36 10.37 -8.03
CA PHE A 18 18.95 10.78 -6.75
C PHE A 18 20.41 11.21 -6.96
N ARG A 19 20.88 12.16 -6.17
CA ARG A 19 22.30 12.52 -6.14
C ARG A 19 23.06 11.55 -5.25
N GLN A 20 24.10 10.93 -5.80
CA GLN A 20 25.02 10.09 -5.09
C GLN A 20 26.45 10.68 -5.24
N GLY A 21 26.82 11.54 -4.30
CA GLY A 21 28.01 12.35 -4.44
C GLY A 21 27.91 13.29 -5.64
N PRO A 22 28.94 13.33 -6.53
CA PRO A 22 28.91 14.19 -7.72
C PRO A 22 28.04 13.66 -8.86
N LYS A 23 27.63 12.39 -8.81
CA LYS A 23 26.84 11.73 -9.86
C LYS A 23 25.34 11.79 -9.56
N ARG A 24 24.53 11.86 -10.62
CA ARG A 24 23.08 11.62 -10.54
C ARG A 24 22.81 10.22 -11.05
N VAL A 25 22.13 9.42 -10.21
CA VAL A 25 21.65 8.07 -10.56
C VAL A 25 20.18 8.17 -10.91
N GLN A 26 19.84 7.85 -12.16
CA GLN A 26 18.45 7.77 -12.61
C GLN A 26 17.86 6.43 -12.14
N VAL A 27 16.75 6.49 -11.39
CA VAL A 27 16.08 5.31 -10.80
C VAL A 27 14.81 4.96 -11.58
N LEU A 28 14.04 5.98 -12.00
CA LEU A 28 12.83 5.79 -12.81
C LEU A 28 12.92 6.67 -14.06
N THR A 29 12.55 6.12 -15.22
CA THR A 29 12.61 6.80 -16.50
C THR A 29 11.27 6.62 -17.23
N GLU A 30 10.47 7.69 -17.32
CA GLU A 30 9.21 7.78 -18.07
C GLU A 30 8.21 6.65 -17.76
N VAL A 31 8.16 6.20 -16.49
CA VAL A 31 7.24 5.14 -16.05
C VAL A 31 5.80 5.64 -16.14
N SER A 32 4.95 4.86 -16.81
CA SER A 32 3.50 5.11 -16.87
C SER A 32 2.75 3.83 -16.52
N LEU A 33 1.68 3.96 -15.73
CA LEU A 33 0.80 2.86 -15.37
C LEU A 33 -0.62 3.35 -15.04
N GLN A 34 -1.58 2.46 -15.19
CA GLN A 34 -2.98 2.71 -14.85
C GLN A 34 -3.51 1.56 -13.99
N VAL A 35 -4.21 1.89 -12.92
CA VAL A 35 -4.75 0.93 -11.96
C VAL A 35 -6.27 1.06 -11.95
N PRO A 36 -6.98 0.12 -12.58
CA PRO A 36 -8.44 0.06 -12.51
C PRO A 36 -8.92 -0.26 -11.09
N ALA A 37 -10.14 0.17 -10.75
CA ALA A 37 -10.78 -0.18 -9.49
C ALA A 37 -10.91 -1.70 -9.32
N GLY A 38 -10.68 -2.21 -8.11
CA GLY A 38 -10.78 -3.62 -7.76
C GLY A 38 -9.70 -4.53 -8.37
N THR A 39 -8.65 -3.98 -8.99
CA THR A 39 -7.58 -4.76 -9.63
C THR A 39 -6.40 -4.97 -8.70
N SER A 40 -5.83 -6.17 -8.68
CA SER A 40 -4.56 -6.45 -8.03
C SER A 40 -3.40 -6.41 -9.05
N MET A 41 -2.31 -5.71 -8.71
CA MET A 41 -1.16 -5.49 -9.58
C MET A 41 0.14 -5.78 -8.82
N ALA A 42 0.98 -6.65 -9.37
CA ALA A 42 2.34 -6.87 -8.88
C ALA A 42 3.36 -6.11 -9.73
N ILE A 43 4.31 -5.47 -9.07
CA ILE A 43 5.50 -4.88 -9.69
C ILE A 43 6.70 -5.63 -9.14
N VAL A 44 7.34 -6.40 -10.00
CA VAL A 44 8.54 -7.17 -9.65
C VAL A 44 9.80 -6.50 -10.20
N GLY A 45 10.96 -6.96 -9.75
CA GLY A 45 12.26 -6.48 -10.22
C GLY A 45 13.35 -6.72 -9.19
N ALA A 46 14.60 -6.63 -9.61
CA ALA A 46 15.76 -6.82 -8.75
C ALA A 46 15.78 -5.85 -7.55
N SER A 47 16.52 -6.19 -6.50
CA SER A 47 16.80 -5.24 -5.42
C SER A 47 17.48 -3.99 -5.98
N GLY A 48 17.05 -2.82 -5.52
CA GLY A 48 17.55 -1.54 -6.04
C GLY A 48 16.98 -1.09 -7.39
N ALA A 49 16.09 -1.84 -8.03
CA ALA A 49 15.48 -1.46 -9.32
C ALA A 49 14.58 -0.20 -9.25
N GLY A 50 14.26 0.29 -8.05
CA GLY A 50 13.42 1.49 -7.86
C GLY A 50 11.97 1.19 -7.50
N LYS A 51 11.63 -0.07 -7.15
CA LYS A 51 10.25 -0.49 -6.82
C LYS A 51 9.64 0.35 -5.68
N SER A 52 10.33 0.45 -4.54
CA SER A 52 9.86 1.26 -3.40
C SER A 52 9.79 2.74 -3.74
N THR A 53 10.73 3.26 -4.56
CA THR A 53 10.68 4.64 -5.07
C THR A 53 9.41 4.88 -5.89
N LEU A 54 9.07 3.96 -6.79
CA LEU A 54 7.84 4.05 -7.57
C LEU A 54 6.61 4.02 -6.65
N LEU A 55 6.57 3.09 -5.70
CA LEU A 55 5.47 2.97 -4.75
C LEU A 55 5.29 4.26 -3.92
N HIS A 56 6.38 4.85 -3.43
CA HIS A 56 6.35 6.10 -2.68
C HIS A 56 5.85 7.27 -3.53
N ILE A 57 6.21 7.31 -4.81
CA ILE A 57 5.70 8.35 -5.73
C ILE A 57 4.21 8.16 -6.00
N LEU A 58 3.76 6.93 -6.25
CA LEU A 58 2.34 6.60 -6.42
C LEU A 58 1.52 6.97 -5.17
N GLY A 59 2.11 6.76 -3.99
CA GLY A 59 1.53 7.10 -2.70
C GLY A 59 1.64 8.57 -2.30
N GLY A 60 2.27 9.42 -3.12
CA GLY A 60 2.47 10.85 -2.80
C GLY A 60 3.39 11.10 -1.60
N LEU A 61 4.29 10.14 -1.28
CA LEU A 61 5.30 10.24 -0.23
C LEU A 61 6.60 10.85 -0.75
N ASP A 62 6.94 10.59 -2.01
CA ASP A 62 8.10 11.18 -2.69
C ASP A 62 7.67 11.85 -4.00
N ARG A 63 8.22 13.03 -4.28
CA ARG A 63 7.87 13.80 -5.47
C ARG A 63 8.71 13.35 -6.67
N PRO A 64 8.10 13.04 -7.83
CA PRO A 64 8.86 12.76 -9.04
C PRO A 64 9.58 14.02 -9.55
N ASP A 65 10.66 13.83 -10.30
CA ASP A 65 11.33 14.93 -11.02
C ASP A 65 10.53 15.37 -12.23
N LYS A 66 9.81 14.41 -12.89
CA LYS A 66 8.91 14.64 -14.01
C LYS A 66 7.71 13.70 -13.93
N GLY A 67 6.65 14.06 -14.62
CA GLY A 67 5.41 13.31 -14.66
C GLY A 67 4.43 13.72 -13.57
N ASP A 68 3.29 13.04 -13.54
CA ASP A 68 2.21 13.29 -12.56
C ASP A 68 1.54 11.99 -12.14
N VAL A 69 0.96 12.01 -10.95
CA VAL A 69 0.14 10.94 -10.41
C VAL A 69 -1.25 11.47 -10.10
N LEU A 70 -2.25 10.87 -10.70
CA LEU A 70 -3.65 11.15 -10.39
C LEU A 70 -4.21 10.04 -9.49
N VAL A 71 -4.92 10.43 -8.45
CA VAL A 71 -5.70 9.55 -7.56
C VAL A 71 -7.15 9.95 -7.68
N ASP A 72 -8.01 9.02 -8.10
CA ASP A 72 -9.41 9.31 -8.44
C ASP A 72 -9.55 10.56 -9.36
N GLY A 73 -8.65 10.71 -10.34
CA GLY A 73 -8.60 11.82 -11.27
C GLY A 73 -8.02 13.14 -10.71
N GLN A 74 -7.57 13.17 -9.46
CA GLN A 74 -6.99 14.35 -8.82
C GLN A 74 -5.46 14.25 -8.77
N SER A 75 -4.75 15.25 -9.33
CA SER A 75 -3.29 15.30 -9.30
C SER A 75 -2.77 15.47 -7.88
N LEU A 76 -1.89 14.56 -7.44
CA LEU A 76 -1.22 14.64 -6.14
C LEU A 76 -0.32 15.87 -6.03
N TRP A 77 0.36 16.23 -7.12
CA TRP A 77 1.44 17.20 -7.08
C TRP A 77 0.98 18.64 -7.36
N LYS A 78 -0.31 18.82 -7.73
CA LYS A 78 -0.98 20.13 -7.77
C LYS A 78 -1.62 20.53 -6.45
N LYS A 79 -1.64 19.63 -5.47
CA LYS A 79 -2.20 19.86 -4.14
C LYS A 79 -1.14 20.38 -3.17
N SER A 80 -1.56 21.14 -2.18
CA SER A 80 -0.77 21.47 -1.00
C SER A 80 -0.43 20.21 -0.20
N ASP A 81 0.54 20.31 0.71
CA ASP A 81 0.94 19.18 1.55
C ASP A 81 -0.22 18.66 2.41
N SER A 82 -1.04 19.57 2.97
CA SER A 82 -2.23 19.19 3.74
C SER A 82 -3.25 18.44 2.90
N GLU A 83 -3.65 19.01 1.76
CA GLU A 83 -4.62 18.36 0.86
C GLU A 83 -4.12 17.01 0.34
N ARG A 84 -2.79 16.86 0.14
CA ARG A 84 -2.18 15.59 -0.25
C ARG A 84 -2.22 14.57 0.89
N CYS A 85 -2.00 15.02 2.15
CA CYS A 85 -2.17 14.17 3.33
C CYS A 85 -3.60 13.68 3.48
N ASP A 86 -4.59 14.56 3.31
CA ASP A 86 -6.01 14.22 3.38
C ASP A 86 -6.41 13.22 2.27
N LEU A 87 -5.91 13.44 1.04
CA LEU A 87 -6.16 12.53 -0.07
C LEU A 87 -5.54 11.15 0.20
N ARG A 88 -4.29 11.09 0.69
CA ARG A 88 -3.67 9.81 1.09
C ARG A 88 -4.48 9.11 2.17
N ASN A 89 -4.79 9.80 3.24
CA ASN A 89 -5.54 9.23 4.35
C ASN A 89 -6.90 8.68 3.90
N SER A 90 -7.60 9.41 3.01
CA SER A 90 -8.96 9.05 2.58
C SER A 90 -9.01 8.01 1.46
N ARG A 91 -7.97 7.90 0.61
CA ARG A 91 -8.03 7.12 -0.61
C ARG A 91 -7.00 6.00 -0.69
N MET A 92 -5.99 6.01 0.19
CA MET A 92 -4.89 5.05 0.13
C MET A 92 -4.68 4.35 1.46
N GLY A 93 -4.32 3.07 1.40
CA GLY A 93 -3.75 2.30 2.50
C GLY A 93 -2.29 1.96 2.20
N PHE A 94 -1.48 1.76 3.24
CA PHE A 94 -0.08 1.42 3.09
C PHE A 94 0.27 0.20 3.95
N ILE A 95 0.96 -0.76 3.33
CA ILE A 95 1.52 -1.93 4.00
C ILE A 95 3.02 -1.95 3.71
N TYR A 96 3.84 -2.08 4.73
CA TYR A 96 5.30 -2.12 4.60
C TYR A 96 5.84 -3.48 5.03
N GLN A 97 7.03 -3.81 4.58
CA GLN A 97 7.78 -5.00 4.99
C GLN A 97 7.98 -5.05 6.52
N PHE A 98 8.40 -3.93 7.11
CA PHE A 98 8.36 -3.72 8.56
C PHE A 98 7.05 -3.02 8.88
N HIS A 99 6.12 -3.73 9.46
CA HIS A 99 4.72 -3.34 9.73
C HIS A 99 4.49 -1.89 10.19
N HIS A 100 5.51 -1.21 10.74
CA HIS A 100 5.45 0.17 11.27
C HIS A 100 4.24 0.45 12.17
N LEU A 101 3.91 -0.52 13.04
CA LEU A 101 2.97 -0.29 14.12
C LEU A 101 3.65 0.56 15.19
N LEU A 102 2.90 1.49 15.77
CA LEU A 102 3.35 2.34 16.86
C LEU A 102 3.41 1.50 18.13
N PRO A 103 4.60 1.34 18.76
CA PRO A 103 4.79 0.39 19.85
C PRO A 103 4.07 0.77 21.15
N GLU A 104 3.75 2.06 21.32
CA GLU A 104 3.03 2.58 22.48
C GLU A 104 1.54 2.25 22.46
N PHE A 105 0.97 2.01 21.29
CA PHE A 105 -0.45 1.77 21.06
C PHE A 105 -0.77 0.29 20.91
N THR A 106 -1.97 -0.10 21.33
CA THR A 106 -2.52 -1.45 21.12
C THR A 106 -2.77 -1.74 19.64
N ALA A 107 -3.09 -3.00 19.30
CA ALA A 107 -3.50 -3.38 17.95
C ALA A 107 -4.74 -2.58 17.51
N LEU A 108 -5.73 -2.46 18.40
CA LEU A 108 -6.96 -1.70 18.16
C LEU A 108 -6.66 -0.23 17.85
N GLU A 109 -5.85 0.41 18.68
CA GLU A 109 -5.47 1.82 18.52
C GLU A 109 -4.67 2.05 17.23
N ASN A 110 -3.70 1.18 16.91
CA ASN A 110 -2.95 1.24 15.66
C ASN A 110 -3.86 1.15 14.43
N VAL A 111 -4.83 0.26 14.44
CA VAL A 111 -5.77 0.09 13.33
C VAL A 111 -6.79 1.24 13.27
N ALA A 112 -7.23 1.77 14.40
CA ALA A 112 -8.15 2.90 14.45
C ALA A 112 -7.52 4.25 14.04
N MET A 113 -6.19 4.39 14.13
CA MET A 113 -5.45 5.63 13.95
C MET A 113 -5.79 6.39 12.65
N PRO A 114 -5.85 5.77 11.46
CA PRO A 114 -6.20 6.48 10.22
C PRO A 114 -7.58 7.16 10.28
N LEU A 115 -8.54 6.56 10.96
CA LEU A 115 -9.89 7.11 11.12
C LEU A 115 -9.92 8.27 12.12
N LEU A 116 -9.16 8.15 13.21
CA LEU A 116 -9.00 9.21 14.20
C LEU A 116 -8.33 10.45 13.61
N ILE A 117 -7.28 10.26 12.79
CA ILE A 117 -6.62 11.36 12.05
C ILE A 117 -7.61 12.04 11.09
N ARG A 118 -8.56 11.30 10.52
CA ARG A 118 -9.62 11.82 9.65
C ARG A 118 -10.70 12.59 10.41
N GLY A 119 -10.68 12.57 11.75
CA GLY A 119 -11.66 13.21 12.62
C GLY A 119 -12.92 12.37 12.90
N GLU A 120 -12.90 11.07 12.63
CA GLU A 120 -13.99 10.19 13.05
C GLU A 120 -14.04 10.07 14.58
N SER A 121 -15.23 9.88 15.14
CA SER A 121 -15.38 9.68 16.59
C SER A 121 -14.67 8.39 17.04
N THR A 122 -14.09 8.42 18.24
CA THR A 122 -13.38 7.28 18.85
C THR A 122 -14.21 5.99 18.80
N SER A 123 -15.51 6.08 19.13
CA SER A 123 -16.42 4.94 19.13
C SER A 123 -16.58 4.31 17.74
N LYS A 124 -16.76 5.15 16.68
CA LYS A 124 -16.85 4.65 15.30
C LYS A 124 -15.53 4.05 14.83
N ALA A 125 -14.43 4.74 15.10
CA ALA A 125 -13.09 4.27 14.72
C ALA A 125 -12.76 2.93 15.40
N ALA A 126 -13.00 2.81 16.71
CA ALA A 126 -12.79 1.58 17.47
C ALA A 126 -13.64 0.42 16.93
N LYS A 127 -14.94 0.66 16.67
CA LYS A 127 -15.82 -0.39 16.11
C LYS A 127 -15.28 -0.93 14.79
N ARG A 128 -14.96 -0.04 13.83
CA ARG A 128 -14.45 -0.47 12.52
C ARG A 128 -13.09 -1.17 12.61
N ALA A 129 -12.23 -0.71 13.52
CA ALA A 129 -10.95 -1.34 13.77
C ALA A 129 -11.13 -2.76 14.37
N THR A 130 -12.07 -2.93 15.32
CA THR A 130 -12.42 -4.24 15.88
C THR A 130 -12.94 -5.18 14.79
N ASP A 131 -13.91 -4.75 13.99
CA ASP A 131 -14.49 -5.56 12.90
C ASP A 131 -13.40 -6.08 11.93
N LEU A 132 -12.42 -5.24 11.59
CA LEU A 132 -11.31 -5.64 10.72
C LEU A 132 -10.27 -6.54 11.42
N LEU A 133 -9.97 -6.27 12.69
CA LEU A 133 -9.06 -7.12 13.48
C LEU A 133 -9.64 -8.52 13.67
N GLU A 134 -10.95 -8.63 13.85
CA GLU A 134 -11.64 -9.93 13.89
C GLU A 134 -11.51 -10.66 12.55
N LYS A 135 -11.73 -9.97 11.42
CA LYS A 135 -11.58 -10.54 10.07
C LYS A 135 -10.17 -11.08 9.80
N VAL A 136 -9.14 -10.42 10.31
CA VAL A 136 -7.75 -10.91 10.18
C VAL A 136 -7.35 -11.88 11.30
N GLY A 137 -8.30 -12.39 12.11
CA GLY A 137 -8.06 -13.36 13.16
C GLY A 137 -7.34 -12.81 14.40
N LEU A 138 -7.52 -11.51 14.68
CA LEU A 138 -6.92 -10.82 15.83
C LEU A 138 -7.95 -10.33 16.86
N GLY A 139 -9.18 -10.85 16.85
CA GLY A 139 -10.22 -10.45 17.79
C GLY A 139 -9.87 -10.65 19.26
N GLN A 140 -8.98 -11.63 19.58
CA GLN A 140 -8.46 -11.87 20.94
C GLN A 140 -7.16 -11.10 21.24
N ARG A 141 -6.74 -10.20 20.35
CA ARG A 141 -5.48 -9.45 20.43
C ARG A 141 -5.67 -7.93 20.42
N LEU A 142 -6.90 -7.45 20.57
CA LEU A 142 -7.23 -6.02 20.44
C LEU A 142 -6.38 -5.13 21.34
N ASP A 143 -6.20 -5.55 22.60
CA ASP A 143 -5.48 -4.79 23.65
C ASP A 143 -3.98 -5.10 23.69
N HIS A 144 -3.48 -6.01 22.85
CA HIS A 144 -2.06 -6.34 22.79
C HIS A 144 -1.27 -5.23 22.08
N LYS A 145 -0.11 -4.90 22.61
CA LYS A 145 0.85 -4.02 21.97
C LYS A 145 1.69 -4.78 20.93
N PRO A 146 2.31 -4.11 19.95
CA PRO A 146 3.11 -4.76 18.91
C PRO A 146 4.20 -5.70 19.44
N GLY A 147 4.80 -5.40 20.60
CA GLY A 147 5.81 -6.26 21.23
C GLY A 147 5.26 -7.60 21.75
N GLU A 148 3.95 -7.70 21.95
CA GLU A 148 3.25 -8.89 22.45
C GLU A 148 2.66 -9.74 21.31
N LEU A 149 2.78 -9.27 20.06
CA LEU A 149 2.30 -9.94 18.87
C LEU A 149 3.45 -10.66 18.14
N SER A 150 3.16 -11.81 17.55
CA SER A 150 4.07 -12.48 16.62
C SER A 150 4.28 -11.64 15.33
N GLY A 151 5.29 -12.00 14.52
CA GLY A 151 5.55 -11.32 13.25
C GLY A 151 4.34 -11.31 12.31
N GLY A 152 3.70 -12.46 12.16
CA GLY A 152 2.48 -12.60 11.35
C GLY A 152 1.28 -11.83 11.91
N GLU A 153 1.10 -11.81 13.25
CA GLU A 153 0.05 -11.01 13.89
C GLU A 153 0.26 -9.53 13.68
N ARG A 154 1.50 -9.03 13.83
CA ARG A 154 1.82 -7.63 13.52
C ARG A 154 1.51 -7.28 12.07
N GLN A 155 1.84 -8.17 11.13
CA GLN A 155 1.58 -7.91 9.71
C GLN A 155 0.08 -7.92 9.41
N ARG A 156 -0.70 -8.84 10.00
CA ARG A 156 -2.17 -8.81 9.88
C ARG A 156 -2.79 -7.54 10.46
N ALA A 157 -2.28 -7.04 11.58
CA ALA A 157 -2.70 -5.75 12.12
C ALA A 157 -2.36 -4.59 11.17
N ALA A 158 -1.19 -4.61 10.50
CA ALA A 158 -0.81 -3.63 9.48
C ALA A 158 -1.73 -3.70 8.24
N VAL A 159 -2.14 -4.90 7.82
CA VAL A 159 -3.16 -5.09 6.75
C VAL A 159 -4.50 -4.48 7.18
N ALA A 160 -4.97 -4.77 8.39
CA ALA A 160 -6.22 -4.20 8.90
C ALA A 160 -6.13 -2.66 8.96
N ARG A 161 -5.01 -2.09 9.44
CA ARG A 161 -4.78 -0.64 9.46
C ARG A 161 -4.84 -0.02 8.06
N ALA A 162 -4.26 -0.68 7.06
CA ALA A 162 -4.28 -0.18 5.69
C ALA A 162 -5.70 -0.15 5.10
N LEU A 163 -6.58 -1.07 5.50
CA LEU A 163 -7.92 -1.23 4.94
C LEU A 163 -9.02 -0.52 5.75
N VAL A 164 -8.76 -0.12 7.01
CA VAL A 164 -9.79 0.42 7.92
C VAL A 164 -10.51 1.64 7.38
N GLY A 165 -9.84 2.46 6.58
CA GLY A 165 -10.37 3.66 5.95
C GLY A 165 -11.24 3.41 4.71
N ASN A 166 -11.46 2.16 4.28
CA ASN A 166 -12.02 1.80 2.96
C ASN A 166 -11.32 2.56 1.84
N PRO A 167 -10.01 2.38 1.67
CA PRO A 167 -9.28 3.08 0.62
C PRO A 167 -9.68 2.57 -0.77
N GLY A 168 -9.53 3.43 -1.79
CA GLY A 168 -9.66 2.99 -3.19
C GLY A 168 -8.50 2.11 -3.63
N CYS A 169 -7.32 2.26 -3.02
CA CYS A 169 -6.11 1.49 -3.33
C CYS A 169 -5.26 1.24 -2.09
N VAL A 170 -4.69 0.04 -1.98
CA VAL A 170 -3.63 -0.31 -1.03
C VAL A 170 -2.30 -0.43 -1.77
N LEU A 171 -1.27 0.20 -1.22
CA LEU A 171 0.11 0.15 -1.70
C LEU A 171 0.93 -0.69 -0.72
N GLY A 172 1.53 -1.77 -1.19
CA GLY A 172 2.32 -2.69 -0.38
C GLY A 172 3.77 -2.77 -0.83
N ASP A 173 4.70 -2.53 0.08
CA ASP A 173 6.14 -2.70 -0.14
C ASP A 173 6.61 -3.96 0.57
N GLU A 174 6.79 -5.05 -0.20
CA GLU A 174 7.24 -6.36 0.30
C GLU A 174 6.48 -6.83 1.56
N PRO A 175 5.13 -6.86 1.55
CA PRO A 175 4.33 -6.98 2.78
C PRO A 175 4.52 -8.29 3.55
N THR A 176 5.19 -9.27 2.96
CA THR A 176 5.44 -10.59 3.57
C THR A 176 6.92 -10.93 3.67
N GLY A 177 7.82 -10.03 3.25
CA GLY A 177 9.24 -10.30 3.10
C GLY A 177 10.00 -10.64 4.41
N ASN A 178 9.41 -10.40 5.57
CA ASN A 178 9.99 -10.72 6.88
C ASN A 178 9.33 -11.91 7.58
N LEU A 179 8.48 -12.67 6.88
CA LEU A 179 7.74 -13.80 7.42
C LEU A 179 8.28 -15.11 6.85
N ASP A 180 8.10 -16.19 7.59
CA ASP A 180 8.29 -17.53 7.04
C ASP A 180 7.27 -17.80 5.91
N GLU A 181 7.58 -18.70 4.99
CA GLU A 181 6.80 -18.98 3.78
C GLU A 181 5.33 -19.30 4.08
N ARG A 182 5.06 -20.12 5.10
CA ARG A 182 3.68 -20.51 5.47
C ARG A 182 2.88 -19.31 5.96
N THR A 183 3.47 -18.52 6.86
CA THR A 183 2.84 -17.30 7.39
C THR A 183 2.68 -16.25 6.30
N ALA A 184 3.68 -16.08 5.42
CA ALA A 184 3.64 -15.18 4.28
C ALA A 184 2.46 -15.47 3.34
N ASN A 185 2.30 -16.75 2.95
CA ASN A 185 1.19 -17.19 2.11
C ASN A 185 -0.17 -16.92 2.77
N HIS A 186 -0.31 -17.24 4.06
CA HIS A 186 -1.56 -17.00 4.78
C HIS A 186 -1.93 -15.52 4.86
N VAL A 187 -0.98 -14.64 5.23
CA VAL A 187 -1.22 -13.19 5.27
C VAL A 187 -1.55 -12.63 3.90
N PHE A 188 -0.89 -13.13 2.86
CA PHE A 188 -1.14 -12.68 1.49
C PHE A 188 -2.52 -13.10 0.99
N GLU A 189 -2.95 -14.33 1.25
CA GLU A 189 -4.29 -14.82 0.89
C GLU A 189 -5.38 -14.00 1.59
N GLN A 190 -5.24 -13.75 2.89
CA GLN A 190 -6.15 -12.87 3.62
C GLN A 190 -6.19 -11.45 3.02
N LEU A 191 -5.04 -10.90 2.60
CA LEU A 191 -5.00 -9.59 1.95
C LEU A 191 -5.78 -9.59 0.63
N LEU A 192 -5.64 -10.63 -0.21
CA LEU A 192 -6.39 -10.75 -1.47
C LEU A 192 -7.89 -10.93 -1.25
N GLU A 193 -8.29 -11.73 -0.26
CA GLU A 193 -9.70 -11.93 0.12
C GLU A 193 -10.34 -10.60 0.55
N LEU A 194 -9.69 -9.88 1.47
CA LEU A 194 -10.18 -8.58 1.95
C LEU A 194 -10.18 -7.51 0.83
N ASN A 195 -9.18 -7.54 -0.05
CA ASN A 195 -9.12 -6.66 -1.21
C ASN A 195 -10.34 -6.88 -2.13
N THR A 196 -10.70 -8.12 -2.38
CA THR A 196 -11.86 -8.50 -3.19
C THR A 196 -13.17 -8.12 -2.49
N GLU A 197 -13.31 -8.47 -1.21
CA GLU A 197 -14.51 -8.18 -0.40
C GLU A 197 -14.81 -6.66 -0.33
N LEU A 198 -13.77 -5.86 -0.13
CA LEU A 198 -13.88 -4.41 -0.01
C LEU A 198 -13.83 -3.66 -1.35
N ASN A 199 -13.70 -4.38 -2.48
CA ASN A 199 -13.52 -3.82 -3.82
C ASN A 199 -12.40 -2.76 -3.87
N THR A 200 -11.30 -3.01 -3.16
CA THR A 200 -10.12 -2.15 -3.08
C THR A 200 -9.10 -2.59 -4.13
N SER A 201 -8.43 -1.68 -4.80
CA SER A 201 -7.30 -2.03 -5.67
C SER A 201 -6.05 -2.28 -4.86
N LEU A 202 -5.16 -3.14 -5.35
CA LEU A 202 -3.93 -3.52 -4.66
C LEU A 202 -2.73 -3.39 -5.59
N ILE A 203 -1.73 -2.62 -5.19
CA ILE A 203 -0.43 -2.58 -5.86
C ILE A 203 0.62 -3.11 -4.88
N LEU A 204 1.28 -4.20 -5.25
CA LEU A 204 2.37 -4.74 -4.46
C LEU A 204 3.68 -4.66 -5.24
N VAL A 205 4.71 -4.18 -4.58
CA VAL A 205 6.07 -4.39 -5.04
C VAL A 205 6.68 -5.58 -4.30
N THR A 206 7.25 -6.52 -5.03
CA THR A 206 7.81 -7.74 -4.45
C THR A 206 8.90 -8.33 -5.34
N HIS A 207 9.75 -9.15 -4.76
CA HIS A 207 10.67 -10.02 -5.50
C HIS A 207 10.16 -11.48 -5.57
N ASP A 208 9.05 -11.77 -4.88
CA ASP A 208 8.44 -13.09 -4.85
C ASP A 208 7.54 -13.31 -6.08
N MET A 209 8.01 -14.16 -6.99
CA MET A 209 7.30 -14.51 -8.23
C MET A 209 6.06 -15.36 -7.99
N GLY A 210 6.04 -16.15 -6.91
CA GLY A 210 4.90 -16.98 -6.53
C GLY A 210 3.71 -16.10 -6.08
N LEU A 211 3.98 -15.08 -5.29
CA LEU A 211 2.96 -14.10 -4.90
C LEU A 211 2.51 -13.25 -6.09
N ALA A 212 3.45 -12.80 -6.92
CA ALA A 212 3.13 -12.02 -8.12
C ALA A 212 2.22 -12.80 -9.10
N ALA A 213 2.41 -14.12 -9.23
CA ALA A 213 1.60 -14.97 -10.10
C ALA A 213 0.12 -15.06 -9.69
N LYS A 214 -0.21 -14.79 -8.42
CA LYS A 214 -1.59 -14.78 -7.90
C LYS A 214 -2.34 -13.46 -8.19
N MET A 215 -1.68 -12.45 -8.77
CA MET A 215 -2.26 -11.13 -9.02
C MET A 215 -2.76 -10.96 -10.47
N ASN A 216 -3.74 -10.08 -10.67
CA ASN A 216 -4.41 -9.89 -11.98
C ASN A 216 -3.47 -9.34 -13.06
N GLN A 217 -2.61 -8.40 -12.67
CA GLN A 217 -1.66 -7.76 -13.58
C GLN A 217 -0.25 -7.85 -13.01
N ARG A 218 0.73 -8.01 -13.89
CA ARG A 218 2.13 -8.14 -13.51
C ARG A 218 2.99 -7.25 -14.38
N PHE A 219 3.88 -6.52 -13.72
CA PHE A 219 4.84 -5.65 -14.36
C PHE A 219 6.23 -5.91 -13.82
N GLU A 220 7.23 -5.82 -14.68
CA GLU A 220 8.63 -5.83 -14.29
C GLU A 220 9.20 -4.42 -14.34
N LEU A 221 9.82 -3.97 -13.26
CA LEU A 221 10.63 -2.76 -13.23
C LEU A 221 12.08 -3.13 -13.46
N HIS A 222 12.58 -2.83 -14.66
CA HIS A 222 13.95 -3.11 -15.07
C HIS A 222 14.63 -1.86 -15.62
N MET A 223 15.82 -1.52 -15.10
CA MET A 223 16.58 -0.32 -15.51
C MET A 223 15.75 0.98 -15.55
N GLY A 224 14.90 1.17 -14.55
CA GLY A 224 14.03 2.34 -14.41
C GLY A 224 12.82 2.37 -15.33
N SER A 225 12.59 1.36 -16.14
CA SER A 225 11.43 1.24 -17.05
C SER A 225 10.48 0.14 -16.58
N LEU A 226 9.18 0.37 -16.70
CA LEU A 226 8.13 -0.57 -16.32
C LEU A 226 7.57 -1.25 -17.58
N LYS A 227 7.51 -2.58 -17.56
CA LYS A 227 6.97 -3.39 -18.67
C LYS A 227 6.00 -4.44 -18.13
N PRO A 228 4.87 -4.72 -18.82
CA PRO A 228 4.04 -5.88 -18.49
C PRO A 228 4.81 -7.17 -18.78
N PHE A 229 4.54 -8.24 -18.00
CA PHE A 229 5.13 -9.54 -18.22
C PHE A 229 4.19 -10.70 -17.83
#